data_4163597ee540249c69f78c29afcf6c57
#
_entry.id   4163597ee540249c69f78c29afcf6c57
#
_cell.length_a   1.000
_cell.length_b   1.000
_cell.length_c   1.000
_cell.angle_alpha   90.00
_cell.angle_beta   90.00
_cell.angle_gamma   90.00
#
_symmetry.space_group_name_H-M   'P 1'
#
loop_
_entity.id
_entity.type
_entity.pdbx_description
1 polymer ?
#
loop_
_entity_poly.entity_id
_entity_poly.type
_entity_poly.pdbx_seq_one_letter_code
_entity_poly.pdbx_strand_id
1 'polypeptide(L)'
;MKVLIVGAGGREHAIAWKISQNEKVEKIFIAPGNAGAELLPKAENVNLSNNIDEYVKFAKENNIDLTFVGSEELLVAGIVDEFHKNGLKIFGPNKQAAILEGSKAYSKDFMKKYGIKTAVYEIFDNAEKAKEFLNNWKDFPV
;
A
#
# COMPACT_ATOMS: atom_id res chain seq x y z
N MET A 1 -17.49 1.88 15.33
CA MET A 1 -16.20 1.33 14.88
C MET A 1 -15.18 2.45 14.73
N LYS A 2 -13.95 2.19 15.19
CA LYS A 2 -12.76 3.02 14.91
C LYS A 2 -11.93 2.36 13.81
N VAL A 3 -11.61 3.10 12.78
CA VAL A 3 -10.87 2.61 11.62
C VAL A 3 -9.54 3.35 11.49
N LEU A 4 -8.47 2.62 11.22
CA LEU A 4 -7.16 3.19 10.85
C LEU A 4 -6.95 2.98 9.34
N ILE A 5 -6.60 4.04 8.63
CA ILE A 5 -6.21 4.00 7.21
C ILE A 5 -4.74 4.37 7.12
N VAL A 6 -3.96 3.50 6.52
CA VAL A 6 -2.50 3.65 6.39
C VAL A 6 -2.15 4.12 4.98
N GLY A 7 -1.61 5.33 4.88
CA GLY A 7 -1.20 5.98 3.65
C GLY A 7 -1.58 7.47 3.59
N ALA A 8 -1.17 8.15 2.52
CA ALA A 8 -1.30 9.61 2.38
C ALA A 8 -1.90 10.06 1.04
N GLY A 9 -2.27 9.14 0.18
CA GLY A 9 -2.68 9.42 -1.20
C GLY A 9 -4.17 9.69 -1.39
N GLY A 10 -4.55 9.93 -2.64
CA GLY A 10 -5.96 10.12 -3.03
C GLY A 10 -6.80 8.85 -2.86
N ARG A 11 -6.19 7.68 -2.94
CA ARG A 11 -6.81 6.37 -2.66
C ARG A 11 -7.30 6.29 -1.21
N GLU A 12 -6.45 6.63 -0.27
CA GLU A 12 -6.75 6.64 1.16
C GLU A 12 -7.82 7.68 1.48
N HIS A 13 -7.75 8.86 0.87
CA HIS A 13 -8.79 9.88 0.99
C HIS A 13 -10.15 9.37 0.48
N ALA A 14 -10.21 8.78 -0.70
CA ALA A 14 -11.45 8.24 -1.26
C ALA A 14 -12.07 7.16 -0.38
N ILE A 15 -11.24 6.28 0.20
CA ILE A 15 -11.67 5.25 1.14
C ILE A 15 -12.20 5.88 2.43
N ALA A 16 -11.48 6.84 3.00
CA ALA A 16 -11.90 7.57 4.19
C ALA A 16 -13.23 8.29 3.97
N TRP A 17 -13.38 8.98 2.85
CA TRP A 17 -14.62 9.64 2.46
C TRP A 17 -15.78 8.64 2.39
N LYS A 18 -15.58 7.50 1.73
CA LYS A 18 -16.64 6.49 1.62
C LYS A 18 -17.01 5.87 2.95
N ILE A 19 -16.03 5.55 3.77
CA ILE A 19 -16.23 4.96 5.10
C ILE A 19 -16.89 5.95 6.07
N SER A 20 -16.58 7.25 5.97
CA SER A 20 -17.15 8.28 6.86
C SER A 20 -18.68 8.41 6.76
N GLN A 21 -19.25 7.99 5.63
CA GLN A 21 -20.71 7.99 5.39
C GLN A 21 -21.44 6.88 6.15
N ASN A 22 -20.71 5.91 6.70
CA ASN A 22 -21.33 4.79 7.40
C ASN A 22 -21.60 5.16 8.87
N GLU A 23 -22.83 4.98 9.33
CA GLU A 23 -23.24 5.30 10.72
C GLU A 23 -22.53 4.44 11.76
N LYS A 24 -22.11 3.22 11.40
CA LYS A 24 -21.36 2.32 12.27
C LYS A 24 -19.92 2.78 12.53
N VAL A 25 -19.40 3.70 11.70
CA VAL A 25 -18.08 4.28 11.87
C VAL A 25 -18.17 5.52 12.74
N GLU A 26 -17.47 5.49 13.84
CA GLU A 26 -17.39 6.56 14.84
C GLU A 26 -16.21 7.50 14.56
N LYS A 27 -15.05 6.91 14.26
CA LYS A 27 -13.80 7.64 14.07
C LYS A 27 -12.94 6.99 13.00
N ILE A 28 -12.24 7.80 12.22
CA ILE A 28 -11.28 7.39 11.21
C ILE A 28 -9.96 8.09 11.51
N PHE A 29 -8.91 7.31 11.71
CA PHE A 29 -7.53 7.80 11.79
C PHE A 29 -6.84 7.54 10.46
N ILE A 30 -6.09 8.50 9.94
CA ILE A 30 -5.37 8.37 8.68
C ILE A 30 -3.90 8.70 8.93
N ALA A 31 -3.01 7.75 8.67
CA ALA A 31 -1.60 7.88 9.01
C ALA A 31 -0.68 7.62 7.79
N PRO A 32 0.17 8.59 7.44
CA PRO A 32 0.31 9.91 8.01
C PRO A 32 -0.81 10.88 7.63
N GLY A 33 -1.68 10.51 6.66
CA GLY A 33 -2.78 11.32 6.20
C GLY A 33 -2.41 12.39 5.17
N ASN A 34 -3.38 13.22 4.83
CA ASN A 34 -3.21 14.33 3.88
C ASN A 34 -4.19 15.48 4.19
N ALA A 35 -3.96 16.64 3.59
CA ALA A 35 -4.77 17.83 3.83
C ALA A 35 -6.27 17.66 3.53
N GLY A 36 -6.63 16.84 2.54
CA GLY A 36 -8.03 16.58 2.20
C GLY A 36 -8.74 15.71 3.25
N ALA A 37 -8.01 14.84 3.92
CA ALA A 37 -8.55 13.93 4.92
C ALA A 37 -9.07 14.68 6.17
N GLU A 38 -8.40 15.75 6.57
CA GLU A 38 -8.83 16.58 7.72
C GLU A 38 -10.18 17.27 7.50
N LEU A 39 -10.61 17.42 6.25
CA LEU A 39 -11.90 18.02 5.92
C LEU A 39 -13.06 17.02 5.98
N LEU A 40 -12.77 15.74 6.14
CA LEU A 40 -13.79 14.69 6.18
C LEU A 40 -14.42 14.57 7.57
N PRO A 41 -15.74 14.35 7.65
CA PRO A 41 -16.39 14.04 8.91
C PRO A 41 -15.76 12.80 9.58
N LYS A 42 -15.57 12.84 10.89
CA LYS A 42 -15.04 11.74 11.72
C LYS A 42 -13.55 11.41 11.44
N ALA A 43 -12.87 12.09 10.51
CA ALA A 43 -11.50 11.80 10.16
C ALA A 43 -10.50 12.68 10.92
N GLU A 44 -9.31 12.13 11.16
CA GLU A 44 -8.20 12.81 11.83
C GLU A 44 -6.88 12.25 11.28
N ASN A 45 -5.97 13.14 10.89
CA ASN A 45 -4.61 12.75 10.53
C ASN A 45 -3.78 12.42 11.76
N VAL A 46 -2.99 11.36 11.69
CA VAL A 46 -2.10 10.93 12.76
C VAL A 46 -0.68 10.79 12.22
N ASN A 47 0.25 11.51 12.81
CA ASN A 47 1.63 11.46 12.37
C ASN A 47 2.34 10.21 12.94
N LEU A 48 2.38 9.14 12.15
CA LEU A 48 3.15 7.93 12.41
C LEU A 48 4.27 7.82 11.38
N SER A 49 5.43 7.33 11.83
CA SER A 49 6.57 7.06 10.92
C SER A 49 6.34 5.78 10.11
N ASN A 50 7.27 5.44 9.18
CA ASN A 50 7.21 4.16 8.45
C ASN A 50 7.65 2.95 9.31
N ASN A 51 7.47 3.02 10.63
CA ASN A 51 7.77 1.92 11.55
C ASN A 51 6.50 1.14 11.89
N ILE A 52 6.44 -0.12 11.50
CA ILE A 52 5.27 -1.00 11.71
C ILE A 52 4.89 -1.12 13.19
N ASP A 53 5.87 -1.13 14.10
CA ASP A 53 5.60 -1.24 15.54
C ASP A 53 4.80 -0.05 16.08
N GLU A 54 4.99 1.15 15.52
CA GLU A 54 4.20 2.33 15.88
C GLU A 54 2.74 2.17 15.48
N TYR A 55 2.46 1.60 14.31
CA TYR A 55 1.09 1.30 13.86
C TYR A 55 0.41 0.25 14.75
N VAL A 56 1.13 -0.82 15.11
CA VAL A 56 0.62 -1.86 16.02
C VAL A 56 0.32 -1.27 17.39
N LYS A 57 1.22 -0.47 17.94
CA LYS A 57 1.05 0.21 19.22
C LYS A 57 -0.16 1.15 19.17
N PHE A 58 -0.23 2.02 18.16
CA PHE A 58 -1.33 2.96 17.97
C PHE A 58 -2.68 2.23 17.87
N ALA A 59 -2.74 1.14 17.09
CA ALA A 59 -3.96 0.37 16.92
C ALA A 59 -4.47 -0.23 18.26
N LYS A 60 -3.56 -0.73 19.09
CA LYS A 60 -3.90 -1.25 20.44
C LYS A 60 -4.37 -0.15 21.39
N GLU A 61 -3.61 0.93 21.50
CA GLU A 61 -3.90 2.05 22.43
C GLU A 61 -5.21 2.75 22.10
N ASN A 62 -5.57 2.85 20.83
CA ASN A 62 -6.80 3.51 20.38
C ASN A 62 -7.98 2.55 20.18
N ASN A 63 -7.81 1.26 20.45
CA ASN A 63 -8.83 0.22 20.23
C ASN A 63 -9.37 0.25 18.79
N ILE A 64 -8.48 0.17 17.81
CA ILE A 64 -8.84 0.15 16.39
C ILE A 64 -9.55 -1.17 16.05
N ASP A 65 -10.75 -1.08 15.51
CA ASP A 65 -11.56 -2.24 15.12
C ASP A 65 -11.11 -2.85 13.78
N LEU A 66 -10.63 -2.02 12.86
CA LEU A 66 -10.15 -2.44 11.54
C LEU A 66 -9.10 -1.47 11.02
N THR A 67 -8.03 -2.00 10.48
CA THR A 67 -7.01 -1.23 9.73
C THR A 67 -7.11 -1.54 8.24
N PHE A 68 -7.06 -0.51 7.41
CA PHE A 68 -6.95 -0.61 5.95
C PHE A 68 -5.58 -0.05 5.51
N VAL A 69 -4.86 -0.78 4.66
CA VAL A 69 -3.52 -0.37 4.20
C VAL A 69 -3.55 -0.04 2.73
N GLY A 70 -3.27 1.22 2.39
CA GLY A 70 -3.05 1.70 1.03
C GLY A 70 -1.58 1.93 0.68
N SER A 71 -0.69 1.95 1.67
CA SER A 71 0.77 2.12 1.48
C SER A 71 1.42 0.83 1.00
N GLU A 72 1.89 0.81 -0.24
CA GLU A 72 2.60 -0.33 -0.84
C GLU A 72 3.89 -0.65 -0.08
N GLU A 73 4.61 0.38 0.36
CA GLU A 73 5.85 0.23 1.11
C GLU A 73 5.64 -0.57 2.41
N LEU A 74 4.63 -0.22 3.19
CA LEU A 74 4.33 -0.92 4.45
C LEU A 74 3.76 -2.32 4.21
N LEU A 75 3.01 -2.54 3.12
CA LEU A 75 2.57 -3.88 2.72
C LEU A 75 3.76 -4.80 2.41
N VAL A 76 4.71 -4.32 1.60
CA VAL A 76 5.93 -5.07 1.27
C VAL A 76 6.82 -5.27 2.49
N ALA A 77 6.85 -4.31 3.42
CA ALA A 77 7.54 -4.45 4.70
C ALA A 77 6.91 -5.52 5.60
N GLY A 78 5.60 -5.81 5.45
CA GLY A 78 4.91 -6.90 6.16
C GLY A 78 3.99 -6.44 7.29
N ILE A 79 3.42 -5.24 7.21
CA ILE A 79 2.50 -4.71 8.23
C ILE A 79 1.31 -5.64 8.49
N VAL A 80 0.78 -6.31 7.46
CA VAL A 80 -0.35 -7.23 7.60
C VAL A 80 0.02 -8.44 8.44
N ASP A 81 1.20 -9.01 8.20
CA ASP A 81 1.69 -10.16 8.95
C ASP A 81 1.91 -9.79 10.43
N GLU A 82 2.43 -8.59 10.69
CA GLU A 82 2.69 -8.12 12.06
C GLU A 82 1.40 -7.82 12.82
N PHE A 83 0.40 -7.22 12.16
CA PHE A 83 -0.92 -7.02 12.76
C PHE A 83 -1.59 -8.34 13.12
N HIS A 84 -1.55 -9.34 12.25
CA HIS A 84 -2.11 -10.67 12.52
C HIS A 84 -1.42 -11.34 13.72
N LYS A 85 -0.09 -11.27 13.83
CA LYS A 85 0.65 -11.78 15.00
C LYS A 85 0.18 -11.14 16.31
N ASN A 86 -0.24 -9.87 16.24
CA ASN A 86 -0.73 -9.11 17.38
C ASN A 86 -2.25 -9.22 17.60
N GLY A 87 -2.96 -10.07 16.84
CA GLY A 87 -4.41 -10.28 16.97
C GLY A 87 -5.26 -9.11 16.47
N LEU A 88 -4.67 -8.19 15.70
CA LEU A 88 -5.33 -7.00 15.17
C LEU A 88 -5.94 -7.29 13.79
N LYS A 89 -7.12 -6.72 13.53
CA LYS A 89 -7.79 -6.86 12.24
C LYS A 89 -7.23 -5.86 11.24
N ILE A 90 -6.82 -6.37 10.09
CA ILE A 90 -6.22 -5.58 9.02
C ILE A 90 -6.68 -6.10 7.65
N PHE A 91 -6.90 -5.19 6.72
CA PHE A 91 -7.18 -5.47 5.32
C PHE A 91 -6.00 -5.05 4.44
N GLY A 92 -5.45 -6.01 3.73
CA GLY A 92 -4.32 -5.87 2.83
C GLY A 92 -3.69 -7.23 2.51
N PRO A 93 -2.88 -7.34 1.45
CA PRO A 93 -2.11 -8.55 1.17
C PRO A 93 -1.00 -8.75 2.20
N ASN A 94 -0.69 -9.99 2.53
CA ASN A 94 0.50 -10.30 3.31
C ASN A 94 1.79 -9.96 2.54
N LYS A 95 2.93 -9.95 3.23
CA LYS A 95 4.23 -9.61 2.64
C LYS A 95 4.54 -10.39 1.36
N GLN A 96 4.22 -11.68 1.35
CA GLN A 96 4.50 -12.57 0.22
C GLN A 96 3.66 -12.21 -1.02
N ALA A 97 2.40 -11.83 -0.85
CA ALA A 97 1.53 -11.40 -1.93
C ALA A 97 1.79 -9.96 -2.37
N ALA A 98 2.18 -9.09 -1.44
CA ALA A 98 2.47 -7.67 -1.70
C ALA A 98 3.62 -7.46 -2.70
N ILE A 99 4.53 -8.44 -2.85
CA ILE A 99 5.64 -8.36 -3.80
C ILE A 99 5.17 -8.24 -5.25
N LEU A 100 3.96 -8.71 -5.57
CA LEU A 100 3.36 -8.55 -6.91
C LEU A 100 3.19 -7.09 -7.32
N GLU A 101 2.99 -6.19 -6.36
CA GLU A 101 2.92 -4.75 -6.61
C GLU A 101 4.25 -4.07 -6.27
N GLY A 102 4.94 -4.54 -5.26
CA GLY A 102 6.19 -3.94 -4.77
C GLY A 102 7.41 -4.14 -5.69
N SER A 103 7.35 -5.10 -6.62
CA SER A 103 8.44 -5.37 -7.57
C SER A 103 7.92 -5.54 -8.99
N LYS A 104 8.17 -4.53 -9.84
CA LYS A 104 7.80 -4.62 -11.26
C LYS A 104 8.49 -5.78 -11.98
N ALA A 105 9.76 -6.05 -11.68
CA ALA A 105 10.49 -7.16 -12.22
C ALA A 105 9.81 -8.49 -11.88
N TYR A 106 9.52 -8.71 -10.60
CA TYR A 106 8.81 -9.90 -10.14
C TYR A 106 7.42 -10.04 -10.80
N SER A 107 6.64 -8.96 -10.86
CA SER A 107 5.33 -8.95 -11.52
C SER A 107 5.42 -9.33 -12.99
N LYS A 108 6.39 -8.78 -13.70
CA LYS A 108 6.59 -9.05 -15.13
C LYS A 108 6.98 -10.52 -15.37
N ASP A 109 7.90 -11.05 -14.57
CA ASP A 109 8.30 -12.46 -14.64
C ASP A 109 7.14 -13.39 -14.28
N PHE A 110 6.35 -13.03 -13.27
CA PHE A 110 5.13 -13.74 -12.90
C PHE A 110 4.13 -13.77 -14.07
N MET A 111 3.85 -12.63 -14.70
CA MET A 111 2.94 -12.54 -15.83
C MET A 111 3.45 -13.41 -17.01
N LYS A 112 4.73 -13.36 -17.33
CA LYS A 112 5.36 -14.19 -18.37
C LYS A 112 5.22 -15.67 -18.06
N LYS A 113 5.51 -16.08 -16.82
CA LYS A 113 5.40 -17.48 -16.37
C LYS A 113 3.98 -18.05 -16.51
N TYR A 114 2.96 -17.25 -16.24
CA TYR A 114 1.57 -17.70 -16.26
C TYR A 114 0.79 -17.29 -17.51
N GLY A 115 1.48 -16.80 -18.56
CA GLY A 115 0.86 -16.41 -19.83
C GLY A 115 -0.09 -15.21 -19.72
N ILE A 116 0.07 -14.36 -18.70
CA ILE A 116 -0.74 -13.16 -18.52
C ILE A 116 -0.25 -12.08 -19.49
N LYS A 117 -1.17 -11.52 -20.27
CA LYS A 117 -0.83 -10.50 -21.28
C LYS A 117 -0.29 -9.22 -20.60
N THR A 118 0.88 -8.79 -21.04
CA THR A 118 1.53 -7.55 -20.59
C THR A 118 2.37 -6.96 -21.73
N ALA A 119 2.77 -5.69 -21.61
CA ALA A 119 3.71 -5.09 -22.56
C ALA A 119 5.06 -5.80 -22.52
N VAL A 120 5.76 -5.78 -23.64
CA VAL A 120 7.15 -6.25 -23.74
C VAL A 120 8.01 -5.54 -22.70
N TYR A 121 8.90 -6.27 -22.08
CA TYR A 121 9.79 -5.73 -21.06
C TYR A 121 11.14 -6.42 -21.09
N GLU A 122 12.14 -5.74 -20.55
CA GLU A 122 13.47 -6.30 -20.26
C GLU A 122 13.96 -5.76 -18.91
N ILE A 123 14.78 -6.55 -18.22
CA ILE A 123 15.28 -6.23 -16.89
C ILE A 123 16.81 -6.16 -16.95
N PHE A 124 17.38 -5.09 -16.45
CA PHE A 124 18.82 -4.85 -16.44
C PHE A 124 19.33 -4.61 -15.04
N ASP A 125 20.51 -5.14 -14.73
CA ASP A 125 21.23 -4.96 -13.47
C ASP A 125 22.27 -3.84 -13.55
N ASN A 126 22.55 -3.32 -14.76
CA ASN A 126 23.41 -2.14 -14.94
C ASN A 126 23.03 -1.32 -16.18
N ALA A 127 23.47 -0.06 -16.16
CA ALA A 127 23.13 0.91 -17.19
C ALA A 127 23.74 0.60 -18.56
N GLU A 128 24.92 0.00 -18.64
CA GLU A 128 25.60 -0.28 -19.92
C GLU A 128 24.85 -1.35 -20.71
N LYS A 129 24.38 -2.42 -20.04
CA LYS A 129 23.54 -3.43 -20.68
C LYS A 129 22.22 -2.83 -21.19
N ALA A 130 21.61 -1.92 -20.41
CA ALA A 130 20.40 -1.23 -20.83
C ALA A 130 20.63 -0.37 -22.08
N LYS A 131 21.73 0.37 -22.14
CA LYS A 131 22.11 1.17 -23.32
C LYS A 131 22.37 0.29 -24.54
N GLU A 132 23.10 -0.82 -24.40
CA GLU A 132 23.36 -1.76 -25.48
C GLU A 132 22.04 -2.34 -26.04
N PHE A 133 21.12 -2.72 -25.17
CA PHE A 133 19.80 -3.16 -25.57
C PHE A 133 19.06 -2.09 -26.35
N LEU A 134 19.00 -0.85 -25.83
CA LEU A 134 18.30 0.27 -26.47
C LEU A 134 18.88 0.65 -27.84
N ASN A 135 20.20 0.53 -28.03
CA ASN A 135 20.84 0.79 -29.32
C ASN A 135 20.39 -0.21 -30.40
N ASN A 136 19.97 -1.41 -30.00
CA ASN A 136 19.48 -2.43 -30.91
C ASN A 136 17.93 -2.48 -30.99
N TRP A 137 17.24 -1.76 -30.11
CA TRP A 137 15.78 -1.71 -30.07
C TRP A 137 15.22 -0.83 -31.19
N LYS A 138 14.18 -1.29 -31.88
CA LYS A 138 13.59 -0.58 -33.04
C LYS A 138 12.17 -0.10 -32.78
N ASP A 139 11.51 -0.60 -31.78
CA ASP A 139 10.09 -0.33 -31.51
C ASP A 139 9.95 0.74 -30.42
N PHE A 140 9.92 1.99 -30.81
CA PHE A 140 9.72 3.14 -29.92
C PHE A 140 8.27 3.64 -29.97
N PRO A 141 7.76 4.24 -28.87
CA PRO A 141 8.43 4.51 -27.58
C PRO A 141 8.54 3.27 -26.67
N VAL A 142 9.49 3.32 -25.74
CA VAL A 142 9.69 2.31 -24.68
C VAL A 142 9.18 2.83 -23.34
#